data_dff62f3518ebe944efcf8d988730ece0
#
_entry.id   dff62f3518ebe944efcf8d988730ece0
#
_cell.length_a   1.000
_cell.length_b   1.000
_cell.length_c   1.000
_cell.angle_alpha   90.00
_cell.angle_beta   90.00
_cell.angle_gamma   90.00
#
_symmetry.space_group_name_H-M   'P 1'
#
loop_
_entity.id
_entity.type
_entity.pdbx_description
1 polymer ?
#
loop_
_entity_poly.entity_id
_entity_poly.type
_entity_poly.pdbx_seq_one_letter_code
_entity_poly.pdbx_strand_id
1 'polypeptide(L)'
;MTNPAFDLNQHTARLLLDEPFFAALSRRMDKRVLTSIATAGVKLNKDTARYELVYNPKWFEDCIARREEMGDKGSARYRWVKGTLVHEFMHIVLGHVSGRLPSDGMSMDWNVAGDLAINSELMDIDGDHHLPPECCFPTVGPFVDFEKGLSAEAYYKLIQKKREESESESEQGES
;
A
#
# COMPACT_ATOMS: atom_id res chain seq x y z
N MET A 1 -24.09 18.86 8.02
CA MET A 1 -23.17 18.50 9.12
C MET A 1 -21.82 18.33 8.51
N THR A 2 -20.85 19.15 8.86
CA THR A 2 -19.47 18.99 8.39
C THR A 2 -18.91 17.70 8.99
N ASN A 3 -18.54 16.75 8.12
CA ASN A 3 -17.85 15.54 8.56
C ASN A 3 -16.58 15.97 9.31
N PRO A 4 -16.31 15.45 10.53
CA PRO A 4 -15.07 15.81 11.22
C PRO A 4 -13.89 15.42 10.34
N ALA A 5 -12.89 16.30 10.25
CA ALA A 5 -11.67 16.05 9.48
C ALA A 5 -11.04 14.70 9.90
N PHE A 6 -10.46 13.98 8.95
CA PHE A 6 -9.81 12.69 9.20
C PHE A 6 -8.75 12.81 10.31
N ASP A 7 -8.88 12.01 11.35
CA ASP A 7 -7.94 11.95 12.47
C ASP A 7 -7.18 10.59 12.46
N LEU A 8 -5.96 10.63 11.97
CA LEU A 8 -5.09 9.44 11.90
C LEU A 8 -4.89 8.79 13.28
N ASN A 9 -4.84 9.58 14.37
CA ASN A 9 -4.63 9.04 15.71
C ASN A 9 -5.79 8.15 16.17
N GLN A 10 -7.03 8.49 15.81
CA GLN A 10 -8.17 7.63 16.09
C GLN A 10 -8.06 6.28 15.38
N HIS A 11 -7.61 6.28 14.13
CA HIS A 11 -7.47 5.05 13.34
C HIS A 11 -6.29 4.20 13.80
N THR A 12 -5.15 4.81 14.12
CA THR A 12 -4.02 4.07 14.71
C THR A 12 -4.33 3.54 16.10
N ALA A 13 -5.16 4.24 16.89
CA ALA A 13 -5.63 3.74 18.17
C ALA A 13 -6.55 2.52 18.04
N ARG A 14 -7.38 2.45 16.98
CA ARG A 14 -8.21 1.26 16.70
C ARG A 14 -7.39 0.02 16.40
N LEU A 15 -6.19 0.17 15.83
CA LEU A 15 -5.29 -0.96 15.62
C LEU A 15 -4.88 -1.67 16.93
N LEU A 16 -4.98 -0.99 18.09
CA LEU A 16 -4.70 -1.64 19.38
C LEU A 16 -5.61 -2.83 19.66
N LEU A 17 -6.83 -2.81 19.13
CA LEU A 17 -7.82 -3.86 19.36
C LEU A 17 -7.59 -5.08 18.48
N ASP A 18 -7.23 -4.85 17.22
CA ASP A 18 -7.15 -5.89 16.21
C ASP A 18 -5.71 -6.24 15.84
N GLU A 19 -4.82 -5.23 15.80
CA GLU A 19 -3.47 -5.33 15.28
C GLU A 19 -2.46 -4.64 16.22
N PRO A 20 -2.28 -5.14 17.45
CA PRO A 20 -1.48 -4.46 18.49
C PRO A 20 -0.01 -4.23 18.10
N PHE A 21 0.55 -5.11 17.26
CA PHE A 21 1.90 -4.95 16.73
C PHE A 21 2.03 -3.68 15.87
N PHE A 22 1.11 -3.47 14.92
CA PHE A 22 1.13 -2.30 14.06
C PHE A 22 0.81 -1.01 14.83
N ALA A 23 -0.05 -1.09 15.84
CA ALA A 23 -0.29 0.03 16.73
C ALA A 23 0.99 0.45 17.49
N ALA A 24 1.77 -0.51 17.98
CA ALA A 24 3.05 -0.24 18.64
C ALA A 24 4.08 0.36 17.68
N LEU A 25 4.16 -0.16 16.45
CA LEU A 25 5.02 0.37 15.39
C LEU A 25 4.65 1.83 15.06
N SER A 26 3.36 2.11 14.88
CA SER A 26 2.84 3.44 14.58
C SER A 26 3.24 4.51 15.61
N ARG A 27 3.37 4.15 16.89
CA ARG A 27 3.79 5.09 17.96
C ARG A 27 5.25 5.52 17.84
N ARG A 28 6.07 4.75 17.13
CA ARG A 28 7.50 5.02 16.93
C ARG A 28 7.82 5.74 15.64
N MET A 29 6.78 6.06 14.86
CA MET A 29 6.91 6.72 13.57
C MET A 29 6.53 8.19 13.67
N ASP A 30 7.22 9.02 12.90
CA ASP A 30 6.78 10.38 12.66
C ASP A 30 5.62 10.36 11.64
N LYS A 31 4.62 11.21 11.83
CA LYS A 31 3.43 11.27 10.99
C LYS A 31 3.28 12.66 10.40
N ARG A 32 3.12 12.75 9.08
CA ARG A 32 3.03 14.01 8.39
C ARG A 32 1.95 14.01 7.32
N VAL A 33 1.10 15.03 7.37
CA VAL A 33 0.15 15.30 6.28
C VAL A 33 0.91 15.75 5.04
N LEU A 34 0.59 15.17 3.90
CA LEU A 34 1.15 15.54 2.61
C LEU A 34 0.04 15.43 1.52
N THR A 35 -0.59 16.56 1.21
CA THR A 35 -1.72 16.62 0.27
C THR A 35 -1.31 16.51 -1.21
N SER A 36 -0.01 16.60 -1.49
CA SER A 36 0.53 16.44 -2.85
C SER A 36 0.69 15.00 -3.32
N ILE A 37 0.57 14.02 -2.41
CA ILE A 37 0.55 12.60 -2.76
C ILE A 37 -0.88 12.09 -2.92
N ALA A 38 -1.06 11.03 -3.71
CA ALA A 38 -2.38 10.48 -3.96
C ALA A 38 -2.97 9.79 -2.71
N THR A 39 -2.17 9.03 -1.97
CA THR A 39 -2.63 8.13 -0.90
C THR A 39 -1.85 8.32 0.40
N ALA A 40 -1.03 7.37 0.73
CA ALA A 40 -0.09 7.36 1.85
C ALA A 40 1.23 6.73 1.41
N GLY A 41 2.24 6.80 2.26
CA GLY A 41 3.52 6.15 2.02
C GLY A 41 4.42 6.20 3.25
N VAL A 42 5.30 5.22 3.37
CA VAL A 42 6.32 5.19 4.41
C VAL A 42 7.71 5.37 3.82
N LYS A 43 8.57 6.00 4.57
CA LYS A 43 9.98 6.15 4.21
C LYS A 43 10.87 6.13 5.44
N LEU A 44 12.14 5.82 5.24
CA LEU A 44 13.17 6.00 6.25
C LEU A 44 13.76 7.41 6.10
N ASN A 45 13.61 8.23 7.14
CA ASN A 45 14.31 9.51 7.22
C ASN A 45 15.77 9.22 7.63
N LYS A 46 16.70 9.45 6.70
CA LYS A 46 18.13 9.14 6.89
C LYS A 46 18.81 10.03 7.91
N ASP A 47 18.31 11.25 8.10
CA ASP A 47 18.90 12.22 9.04
C ASP A 47 18.57 11.87 10.49
N THR A 48 17.36 11.37 10.73
CA THR A 48 16.88 11.02 12.07
C THR A 48 16.91 9.52 12.35
N ALA A 49 17.15 8.69 11.35
CA ALA A 49 17.04 7.23 11.39
C ALA A 49 15.65 6.75 11.89
N ARG A 50 14.60 7.55 11.66
CA ARG A 50 13.22 7.24 12.03
C ARG A 50 12.38 6.97 10.77
N TYR A 51 11.42 6.08 10.90
CA TYR A 51 10.41 5.92 9.86
C TYR A 51 9.39 7.07 9.92
N GLU A 52 8.97 7.52 8.76
CA GLU A 52 7.97 8.57 8.59
C GLU A 52 6.80 8.01 7.78
N LEU A 53 5.58 8.16 8.30
CA LEU A 53 4.33 7.95 7.56
C LEU A 53 3.86 9.29 7.01
N VAL A 54 3.84 9.44 5.70
CA VAL A 54 3.22 10.57 5.01
C VAL A 54 1.85 10.15 4.48
N TYR A 55 0.86 11.01 4.56
CA TYR A 55 -0.49 10.63 4.15
C TYR A 55 -1.32 11.83 3.67
N ASN A 56 -2.24 11.54 2.76
CA ASN A 56 -3.25 12.49 2.30
C ASN A 56 -4.58 12.20 3.02
N PRO A 57 -5.03 13.09 3.94
CA PRO A 57 -6.29 12.88 4.67
C PRO A 57 -7.50 12.69 3.76
N LYS A 58 -7.55 13.43 2.64
CA LYS A 58 -8.64 13.35 1.67
C LYS A 58 -8.84 11.94 1.12
N TRP A 59 -7.76 11.22 0.85
CA TRP A 59 -7.85 9.85 0.35
C TRP A 59 -8.52 8.92 1.38
N PHE A 60 -8.18 9.06 2.65
CA PHE A 60 -8.81 8.29 3.72
C PHE A 60 -10.29 8.65 3.93
N GLU A 61 -10.63 9.94 3.84
CA GLU A 61 -12.02 10.39 3.88
C GLU A 61 -12.84 9.79 2.73
N ASP A 62 -12.28 9.77 1.53
CA ASP A 62 -12.92 9.17 0.35
C ASP A 62 -13.08 7.64 0.50
N CYS A 63 -12.11 6.94 1.08
CA CYS A 63 -12.23 5.51 1.40
C CYS A 63 -13.41 5.25 2.35
N ILE A 64 -13.56 6.05 3.39
CA ILE A 64 -14.66 5.92 4.36
C ILE A 64 -16.00 6.18 3.66
N ALA A 65 -16.12 7.27 2.91
CA ALA A 65 -17.34 7.64 2.20
C ALA A 65 -17.78 6.54 1.22
N ARG A 66 -16.85 6.01 0.43
CA ARG A 66 -17.14 4.92 -0.53
C ARG A 66 -17.61 3.64 0.18
N ARG A 67 -17.02 3.27 1.31
CA ARG A 67 -17.47 2.11 2.12
C ARG A 67 -18.87 2.34 2.69
N GLU A 68 -19.18 3.55 3.14
CA GLU A 68 -20.53 3.93 3.60
C GLU A 68 -21.56 3.85 2.46
N GLU A 69 -21.21 4.29 1.24
CA GLU A 69 -22.04 4.16 0.03
C GLU A 69 -22.27 2.69 -0.37
N MET A 70 -21.32 1.80 -0.11
CA MET A 70 -21.47 0.36 -0.29
C MET A 70 -22.35 -0.31 0.78
N GLY A 71 -22.78 0.45 1.79
CA GLY A 71 -23.68 0.00 2.85
C GLY A 71 -23.00 -0.35 4.18
N ASP A 72 -21.69 -0.18 4.29
CA ASP A 72 -20.97 -0.46 5.52
C ASP A 72 -21.33 0.52 6.65
N LYS A 73 -21.45 -0.02 7.85
CA LYS A 73 -21.76 0.74 9.06
C LYS A 73 -20.79 0.40 10.19
N GLY A 74 -20.75 1.28 11.20
CA GLY A 74 -19.89 1.04 12.37
C GLY A 74 -18.42 0.94 11.99
N SER A 75 -17.73 -0.09 12.45
CA SER A 75 -16.30 -0.31 12.18
C SER A 75 -16.02 -0.78 10.75
N ALA A 76 -16.97 -1.43 10.07
CA ALA A 76 -16.80 -1.96 8.71
C ALA A 76 -16.41 -0.86 7.70
N ARG A 77 -16.97 0.36 7.85
CA ARG A 77 -16.63 1.51 6.99
C ARG A 77 -15.15 1.91 7.02
N TYR A 78 -14.40 1.48 8.01
CA TYR A 78 -12.96 1.75 8.17
C TYR A 78 -12.07 0.64 7.62
N ARG A 79 -12.63 -0.37 6.95
CA ARG A 79 -11.90 -1.52 6.41
C ARG A 79 -10.70 -1.10 5.55
N TRP A 80 -10.91 -0.18 4.61
CA TRP A 80 -9.84 0.28 3.72
C TRP A 80 -8.86 1.22 4.42
N VAL A 81 -9.29 1.98 5.41
CA VAL A 81 -8.37 2.78 6.24
C VAL A 81 -7.43 1.87 7.02
N LYS A 82 -7.98 0.84 7.69
CA LYS A 82 -7.19 -0.16 8.42
C LYS A 82 -6.23 -0.88 7.46
N GLY A 83 -6.73 -1.37 6.35
CA GLY A 83 -5.93 -2.10 5.36
C GLY A 83 -4.77 -1.27 4.82
N THR A 84 -5.01 0.01 4.51
CA THR A 84 -3.95 0.92 4.06
C THR A 84 -2.88 1.15 5.13
N LEU A 85 -3.27 1.37 6.37
CA LEU A 85 -2.30 1.54 7.45
C LEU A 85 -1.46 0.27 7.65
N VAL A 86 -2.08 -0.90 7.63
CA VAL A 86 -1.37 -2.19 7.71
C VAL A 86 -0.44 -2.35 6.51
N HIS A 87 -0.90 -2.04 5.29
CA HIS A 87 -0.08 -2.07 4.08
C HIS A 87 1.18 -1.21 4.22
N GLU A 88 1.05 0.04 4.62
CA GLU A 88 2.20 0.93 4.79
C GLU A 88 3.18 0.42 5.86
N PHE A 89 2.66 -0.11 6.96
CA PHE A 89 3.52 -0.67 8.01
C PHE A 89 4.22 -1.96 7.57
N MET A 90 3.59 -2.76 6.72
CA MET A 90 4.21 -3.95 6.14
C MET A 90 5.42 -3.63 5.26
N HIS A 91 5.46 -2.49 4.58
CA HIS A 91 6.66 -2.03 3.87
C HIS A 91 7.87 -1.88 4.81
N ILE A 92 7.63 -1.45 6.04
CA ILE A 92 8.69 -1.34 7.06
C ILE A 92 9.10 -2.72 7.57
N VAL A 93 8.12 -3.53 7.96
CA VAL A 93 8.33 -4.88 8.51
C VAL A 93 9.09 -5.77 7.54
N LEU A 94 8.73 -5.70 6.26
CA LEU A 94 9.35 -6.48 5.19
C LEU A 94 10.65 -5.84 4.63
N GLY A 95 11.05 -4.67 5.16
CA GLY A 95 12.29 -4.00 4.76
C GLY A 95 12.27 -3.40 3.35
N HIS A 96 11.11 -3.19 2.74
CA HIS A 96 10.96 -2.70 1.36
C HIS A 96 11.51 -1.28 1.18
N VAL A 97 11.54 -0.47 2.24
CA VAL A 97 12.01 0.92 2.24
C VAL A 97 13.39 1.09 2.89
N SER A 98 14.05 -0.02 3.23
CA SER A 98 15.34 0.00 3.94
C SER A 98 16.27 -1.14 3.50
N GLY A 99 16.29 -2.25 4.23
CA GLY A 99 17.30 -3.29 4.09
C GLY A 99 17.20 -4.17 2.83
N ARG A 100 16.06 -4.15 2.13
CA ARG A 100 15.82 -4.98 0.92
C ARG A 100 15.74 -4.17 -0.37
N LEU A 101 16.11 -2.91 -0.34
CA LEU A 101 16.16 -2.09 -1.55
C LEU A 101 17.11 -2.71 -2.59
N PRO A 102 16.74 -2.69 -3.89
CA PRO A 102 17.65 -3.02 -4.97
C PRO A 102 18.91 -2.15 -4.94
N SER A 103 19.98 -2.58 -5.60
CA SER A 103 21.26 -1.86 -5.62
C SER A 103 21.17 -0.46 -6.23
N ASP A 104 20.22 -0.24 -7.12
CA ASP A 104 19.87 1.05 -7.73
C ASP A 104 18.91 1.89 -6.90
N GLY A 105 18.48 1.40 -5.75
CA GLY A 105 17.62 2.10 -4.80
C GLY A 105 16.13 1.94 -5.08
N MET A 106 15.35 2.88 -4.56
CA MET A 106 13.90 2.91 -4.75
C MET A 106 13.54 3.27 -6.19
N SER A 107 12.76 2.41 -6.84
CA SER A 107 12.19 2.65 -8.16
C SER A 107 10.67 2.44 -8.13
N MET A 108 9.97 2.91 -9.17
CA MET A 108 8.53 2.63 -9.33
C MET A 108 8.26 1.13 -9.40
N ASP A 109 9.09 0.38 -10.13
CA ASP A 109 8.92 -1.07 -10.28
C ASP A 109 9.14 -1.80 -8.96
N TRP A 110 10.09 -1.38 -8.14
CA TRP A 110 10.28 -1.92 -6.80
C TRP A 110 9.10 -1.59 -5.88
N ASN A 111 8.58 -0.37 -5.95
CA ASN A 111 7.40 0.01 -5.18
C ASN A 111 6.20 -0.87 -5.54
N VAL A 112 5.90 -1.01 -6.83
CA VAL A 112 4.81 -1.88 -7.31
C VAL A 112 5.04 -3.34 -6.90
N ALA A 113 6.27 -3.83 -6.97
CA ALA A 113 6.60 -5.20 -6.54
C ALA A 113 6.37 -5.42 -5.04
N GLY A 114 6.74 -4.44 -4.21
CA GLY A 114 6.46 -4.43 -2.78
C GLY A 114 4.96 -4.41 -2.48
N ASP A 115 4.22 -3.58 -3.22
CA ASP A 115 2.77 -3.50 -3.11
C ASP A 115 2.10 -4.83 -3.48
N LEU A 116 2.51 -5.47 -4.57
CA LEU A 116 1.98 -6.77 -4.96
C LEU A 116 2.23 -7.85 -3.90
N ALA A 117 3.42 -7.85 -3.28
CA ALA A 117 3.75 -8.79 -2.22
C ALA A 117 2.84 -8.61 -1.00
N ILE A 118 2.66 -7.37 -0.55
CA ILE A 118 1.80 -7.04 0.59
C ILE A 118 0.33 -7.29 0.25
N ASN A 119 -0.12 -6.80 -0.90
CA ASN A 119 -1.53 -6.87 -1.29
C ASN A 119 -1.99 -8.30 -1.54
N SER A 120 -1.06 -9.20 -1.90
CA SER A 120 -1.33 -10.63 -1.96
C SER A 120 -1.85 -11.19 -0.63
N GLU A 121 -1.36 -10.67 0.51
CA GLU A 121 -1.79 -11.05 1.86
C GLU A 121 -3.07 -10.30 2.32
N LEU A 122 -3.38 -9.18 1.69
CA LEU A 122 -4.55 -8.35 2.01
C LEU A 122 -5.76 -8.63 1.10
N MET A 123 -5.66 -9.64 0.24
CA MET A 123 -6.75 -10.10 -0.61
C MET A 123 -7.65 -11.07 0.16
N ASP A 124 -8.95 -10.87 0.05
CA ASP A 124 -9.95 -11.83 0.52
C ASP A 124 -10.46 -12.73 -0.62
N ILE A 125 -10.91 -13.92 -0.26
CA ILE A 125 -11.40 -14.94 -1.19
C ILE A 125 -12.69 -14.49 -1.90
N ASP A 126 -13.52 -13.72 -1.21
CA ASP A 126 -14.80 -13.22 -1.72
C ASP A 126 -14.68 -11.93 -2.55
N GLY A 127 -13.46 -11.41 -2.69
CA GLY A 127 -13.18 -10.18 -3.46
C GLY A 127 -13.43 -8.88 -2.71
N ASP A 128 -13.93 -8.90 -1.48
CA ASP A 128 -14.00 -7.70 -0.62
C ASP A 128 -12.68 -7.47 0.10
N HIS A 129 -11.68 -7.02 -0.66
CA HIS A 129 -10.32 -6.86 -0.14
C HIS A 129 -10.22 -5.79 0.94
N HIS A 130 -9.15 -5.87 1.74
CA HIS A 130 -8.82 -4.87 2.77
C HIS A 130 -8.33 -3.53 2.21
N LEU A 131 -8.17 -3.45 0.90
CA LEU A 131 -7.75 -2.25 0.16
C LEU A 131 -8.75 -1.92 -0.94
N PRO A 132 -8.83 -0.64 -1.38
CA PRO A 132 -9.65 -0.26 -2.51
C PRO A 132 -9.28 -1.01 -3.80
N PRO A 133 -10.23 -1.23 -4.71
CA PRO A 133 -10.03 -2.02 -5.93
C PRO A 133 -9.05 -1.40 -6.93
N GLU A 134 -8.76 -0.12 -6.82
CA GLU A 134 -7.74 0.58 -7.63
C GLU A 134 -6.30 0.28 -7.22
N CYS A 135 -6.07 -0.35 -6.06
CA CYS A 135 -4.76 -0.83 -5.66
C CYS A 135 -4.29 -1.97 -6.58
N CYS A 136 -2.98 -2.14 -6.73
CA CYS A 136 -2.45 -3.25 -7.51
C CYS A 136 -2.55 -4.57 -6.73
N PHE A 137 -3.09 -5.59 -7.40
CA PHE A 137 -3.19 -6.93 -6.84
C PHE A 137 -2.62 -7.96 -7.83
N PRO A 138 -1.94 -9.00 -7.37
CA PRO A 138 -1.62 -10.13 -8.24
C PRO A 138 -2.93 -10.79 -8.72
N THR A 139 -2.91 -11.40 -9.89
CA THR A 139 -4.07 -12.01 -10.58
C THR A 139 -5.13 -11.01 -11.06
N VAL A 140 -4.88 -9.71 -11.00
CA VAL A 140 -5.85 -8.66 -11.40
C VAL A 140 -5.22 -7.66 -12.37
N GLY A 141 -5.98 -7.27 -13.40
CA GLY A 141 -5.59 -6.23 -14.35
C GLY A 141 -4.24 -6.47 -15.02
N PRO A 142 -3.28 -5.51 -14.95
CA PRO A 142 -1.96 -5.67 -15.55
C PRO A 142 -1.15 -6.84 -14.99
N PHE A 143 -1.53 -7.37 -13.84
CA PHE A 143 -0.85 -8.44 -13.11
C PHE A 143 -1.64 -9.75 -13.09
N VAL A 144 -2.56 -9.93 -14.05
CA VAL A 144 -3.43 -11.12 -14.13
C VAL A 144 -2.66 -12.43 -14.19
N ASP A 145 -1.47 -12.43 -14.79
CA ASP A 145 -0.60 -13.60 -14.93
C ASP A 145 0.36 -13.81 -13.75
N PHE A 146 0.32 -12.93 -12.74
CA PHE A 146 1.21 -13.02 -11.59
C PHE A 146 0.54 -13.87 -10.50
N GLU A 147 1.26 -14.88 -10.03
CA GLU A 147 0.81 -15.72 -8.93
C GLU A 147 0.76 -14.93 -7.61
N LYS A 148 -0.10 -15.36 -6.69
CA LYS A 148 -0.16 -14.84 -5.32
C LYS A 148 1.00 -15.36 -4.48
N GLY A 149 1.34 -14.65 -3.39
CA GLY A 149 2.26 -15.10 -2.36
C GLY A 149 3.73 -15.05 -2.74
N LEU A 150 4.09 -14.29 -3.78
CA LEU A 150 5.49 -14.10 -4.15
C LEU A 150 6.14 -12.97 -3.32
N SER A 151 7.46 -13.04 -3.17
CA SER A 151 8.24 -11.97 -2.54
C SER A 151 8.33 -10.73 -3.45
N ALA A 152 8.65 -9.57 -2.86
CA ALA A 152 8.86 -8.35 -3.63
C ALA A 152 9.94 -8.52 -4.71
N GLU A 153 11.04 -9.25 -4.42
CA GLU A 153 12.09 -9.53 -5.40
C GLU A 153 11.60 -10.39 -6.57
N ALA A 154 10.71 -11.35 -6.29
CA ALA A 154 10.14 -12.18 -7.34
C ALA A 154 9.22 -11.38 -8.25
N TYR A 155 8.32 -10.58 -7.68
CA TYR A 155 7.48 -9.66 -8.45
C TYR A 155 8.30 -8.64 -9.23
N TYR A 156 9.36 -8.10 -8.64
CA TYR A 156 10.25 -7.16 -9.31
C TYR A 156 10.86 -7.75 -10.59
N LYS A 157 11.35 -9.00 -10.52
CA LYS A 157 11.87 -9.70 -11.70
C LYS A 157 10.79 -9.93 -12.77
N LEU A 158 9.57 -10.27 -12.37
CA LEU A 158 8.46 -10.45 -13.30
C LEU A 158 8.07 -9.13 -13.99
N ILE A 159 8.07 -8.01 -13.26
CA ILE A 159 7.79 -6.68 -13.82
C ILE A 159 8.86 -6.29 -14.82
N GLN A 160 10.14 -6.48 -14.49
CA GLN A 160 11.25 -6.17 -15.39
C GLN A 160 11.18 -7.00 -16.68
N LYS A 161 10.95 -8.32 -16.55
CA LYS A 161 10.81 -9.22 -17.70
C LYS A 161 9.67 -8.76 -18.62
N LYS A 162 8.51 -8.44 -18.07
CA LYS A 162 7.34 -7.97 -18.84
C LYS A 162 7.60 -6.65 -19.57
N ARG A 163 8.43 -5.77 -18.99
CA ARG A 163 8.89 -4.55 -19.64
C ARG A 163 9.78 -4.83 -20.85
N GLU A 164 10.81 -5.68 -20.66
CA GLU A 164 11.73 -6.06 -21.73
C GLU A 164 11.00 -6.71 -22.92
N GLU A 165 10.01 -7.57 -22.64
CA GLU A 165 9.16 -8.19 -23.65
C GLU A 165 8.35 -7.14 -24.44
N SER A 166 7.75 -6.16 -23.76
CA SER A 166 6.96 -5.11 -24.42
C SER A 166 7.83 -4.14 -25.23
N GLU A 167 9.03 -3.85 -24.79
CA GLU A 167 9.99 -3.03 -25.55
C GLU A 167 10.46 -3.73 -26.82
N SER A 168 10.76 -5.03 -26.74
CA SER A 168 11.18 -5.84 -27.88
C SER A 168 10.07 -6.01 -28.95
N GLU A 169 8.81 -6.09 -28.54
CA GLU A 169 7.67 -6.15 -29.45
C GLU A 169 7.43 -4.81 -30.17
N SER A 170 7.65 -3.68 -29.49
CA SER A 170 7.50 -2.35 -30.09
C SER A 170 8.56 -2.05 -31.15
N GLU A 171 9.80 -2.52 -30.95
CA GLU A 171 10.88 -2.37 -31.94
C GLU A 171 10.68 -3.23 -33.21
N GLN A 172 10.01 -4.39 -33.08
CA GLN A 172 9.71 -5.26 -34.24
C GLN A 172 8.49 -4.81 -35.03
N GLY A 173 7.62 -3.98 -34.46
CA GLY A 173 6.43 -3.43 -35.13
C GLY A 173 6.68 -2.23 -36.02
N GLU A 174 7.87 -1.60 -35.96
CA GLU A 174 8.25 -0.41 -36.77
C GLU A 174 9.12 -0.78 -38.00
N SER A 175 9.20 -2.04 -38.36
CA SER A 175 10.02 -2.49 -39.51
C SER A 175 9.19 -2.78 -40.76
#